data_5f39ce7f2fcd3ff12f9bc8e0e53bab38
#
_entry.id   5f39ce7f2fcd3ff12f9bc8e0e53bab38
#
_cell.length_a   1.000
_cell.length_b   1.000
_cell.length_c   1.000
_cell.angle_alpha   90.00
_cell.angle_beta   90.00
_cell.angle_gamma   90.00
#
_symmetry.space_group_name_H-M   'P 1'
#
loop_
_entity.id
_entity.type
_entity.pdbx_description
1 polymer ?
#
loop_
_entity_poly.entity_id
_entity_poly.type
_entity_poly.pdbx_seq_one_letter_code
_entity_poly.pdbx_strand_id
1 'polypeptide(L)'
;MERPADMFDREHEWAALDRFITDSQPGATLGVVSGRRRQGKTFLLEAACSAVGGFYFGATEATNPESLRRMSDALTAYARPPSPYHFTDWAEVVDVLLALGRDRPVPVVIDEFPYLARANPEIPSLIQQAFRPLRTERVESRTRLLLCGSALSFMGKLMSGNAPLRGRAGLELVVRTLDHQLAAQFWEITDPRLALQVNAIVGGTPAYRREFARGQTPAALEDFDDWVVSTVLNPETPLFREPRYLLAEEADLRDPALYHSVLAAVAEGNATRTGMANYLERKAADIAHPITVLEDAGLLHRDVDVFRDNRPAYRIAEPLIAFYHAIMRPVWDQLERPGAAERVWQGSRRRFASNILGPHFEQVCRDWTLHQAPPELLGGLPARVGHGVVNDAARRTGHEVDVAAVGIADGAKAPLLAIGEAKWNDTMGLGHLDRLREIRALVANGSRYDTTNTRLICYSGAGFSPGLELAAEADADVSLVDLAQLYS
;
A
#
# COMPACT_ATOMS: atom_id res chain seq x y z
N MET A 1 0.30 -9.31 25.21
CA MET A 1 0.11 -7.86 25.57
C MET A 1 -1.34 -7.49 25.32
N GLU A 2 -1.93 -6.65 26.17
CA GLU A 2 -3.28 -6.12 25.93
C GLU A 2 -3.22 -5.08 24.81
N ARG A 3 -4.12 -5.21 23.81
CA ARG A 3 -4.22 -4.28 22.68
C ARG A 3 -5.00 -3.05 23.11
N PRO A 4 -4.53 -1.82 22.78
CA PRO A 4 -5.29 -0.61 23.08
C PRO A 4 -6.69 -0.64 22.46
N ALA A 5 -7.70 -0.19 23.22
CA ALA A 5 -9.10 -0.21 22.76
C ALA A 5 -9.37 0.73 21.57
N ASP A 6 -8.57 1.78 21.43
CA ASP A 6 -8.63 2.76 20.34
C ASP A 6 -7.81 2.37 19.10
N MET A 7 -7.15 1.22 19.13
CA MET A 7 -6.44 0.67 17.97
C MET A 7 -7.45 -0.01 17.04
N PHE A 8 -7.78 0.67 15.96
CA PHE A 8 -8.67 0.14 14.93
C PHE A 8 -7.92 -0.87 14.06
N ASP A 9 -8.49 -2.06 13.87
CA ASP A 9 -7.87 -3.16 13.15
C ASP A 9 -6.50 -3.53 13.75
N ARG A 10 -5.58 -4.08 13.01
CA ARG A 10 -4.20 -4.41 13.42
C ARG A 10 -4.05 -5.63 14.33
N GLU A 11 -5.07 -6.50 14.36
CA GLU A 11 -5.01 -7.76 15.12
C GLU A 11 -3.82 -8.62 14.71
N HIS A 12 -3.56 -8.70 13.40
CA HIS A 12 -2.47 -9.50 12.86
C HIS A 12 -1.11 -8.92 13.25
N GLU A 13 -0.93 -7.62 13.05
CA GLU A 13 0.32 -6.93 13.38
C GLU A 13 0.57 -6.95 14.89
N TRP A 14 -0.48 -6.74 15.69
CA TRP A 14 -0.39 -6.79 17.15
C TRP A 14 0.00 -8.19 17.64
N ALA A 15 -0.65 -9.24 17.11
CA ALA A 15 -0.33 -10.61 17.46
C ALA A 15 1.10 -11.01 17.03
N ALA A 16 1.60 -10.51 15.91
CA ALA A 16 2.98 -10.74 15.47
C ALA A 16 3.99 -10.05 16.41
N LEU A 17 3.73 -8.79 16.79
CA LEU A 17 4.53 -8.06 17.76
C LEU A 17 4.48 -8.69 19.13
N ASP A 18 3.29 -9.12 19.59
CA ASP A 18 3.15 -9.78 20.89
C ASP A 18 4.00 -11.04 20.96
N ARG A 19 3.90 -11.93 19.98
CA ARG A 19 4.74 -13.13 19.91
C ARG A 19 6.24 -12.80 19.91
N PHE A 20 6.65 -11.78 19.15
CA PHE A 20 8.06 -11.39 19.04
C PHE A 20 8.58 -10.79 20.34
N ILE A 21 7.81 -9.90 20.97
CA ILE A 21 8.23 -9.18 22.19
C ILE A 21 8.21 -10.07 23.42
N THR A 22 7.22 -10.95 23.55
CA THR A 22 7.04 -11.82 24.71
C THR A 22 7.79 -13.13 24.61
N ASP A 23 8.47 -13.41 23.49
CA ASP A 23 9.30 -14.60 23.34
C ASP A 23 10.36 -14.68 24.45
N SER A 24 10.30 -15.72 25.24
CA SER A 24 11.20 -15.97 26.38
C SER A 24 12.52 -16.62 26.01
N GLN A 25 12.68 -17.04 24.76
CA GLN A 25 13.91 -17.69 24.30
C GLN A 25 15.14 -16.81 24.54
N PRO A 26 16.25 -17.40 25.00
CA PRO A 26 17.50 -16.66 25.24
C PRO A 26 18.09 -16.15 23.91
N GLY A 27 18.84 -15.08 24.03
CA GLY A 27 19.45 -14.40 22.89
C GLY A 27 18.64 -13.21 22.39
N ALA A 28 19.31 -12.10 22.14
CA ALA A 28 18.69 -10.93 21.53
C ALA A 28 18.27 -11.25 20.09
N THR A 29 17.10 -10.73 19.69
CA THR A 29 16.55 -10.89 18.36
C THR A 29 16.25 -9.54 17.71
N LEU A 30 16.34 -9.52 16.37
CA LEU A 30 16.09 -8.35 15.54
C LEU A 30 14.73 -8.48 14.85
N GLY A 31 13.95 -7.43 14.85
CA GLY A 31 12.74 -7.28 14.03
C GLY A 31 12.84 -6.02 13.16
N VAL A 32 12.21 -6.06 12.02
CA VAL A 32 12.09 -4.92 11.10
C VAL A 32 10.60 -4.65 10.87
N VAL A 33 10.21 -3.41 11.10
CA VAL A 33 8.84 -2.92 10.86
C VAL A 33 8.90 -1.86 9.79
N SER A 34 8.19 -2.07 8.70
CA SER A 34 8.15 -1.15 7.58
C SER A 34 6.71 -0.86 7.14
N GLY A 35 6.53 0.12 6.32
CA GLY A 35 5.24 0.53 5.81
C GLY A 35 5.28 2.01 5.46
N ARG A 36 4.38 2.45 4.60
CA ARG A 36 4.34 3.86 4.18
C ARG A 36 4.08 4.78 5.37
N ARG A 37 4.35 6.06 5.21
CA ARG A 37 4.04 7.06 6.22
C ARG A 37 2.54 7.07 6.53
N ARG A 38 2.18 7.49 7.75
CA ARG A 38 0.80 7.72 8.19
C ARG A 38 -0.08 6.46 8.30
N GLN A 39 0.53 5.26 8.28
CA GLN A 39 -0.17 3.98 8.44
C GLN A 39 -0.27 3.49 9.90
N GLY A 40 0.17 4.31 10.86
CA GLY A 40 0.04 4.00 12.29
C GLY A 40 1.17 3.13 12.87
N LYS A 41 2.34 3.01 12.21
CA LYS A 41 3.50 2.25 12.74
C LYS A 41 3.96 2.75 14.10
N THR A 42 4.16 4.08 14.22
CA THR A 42 4.57 4.73 15.46
C THR A 42 3.61 4.41 16.60
N PHE A 43 2.30 4.60 16.39
CA PHE A 43 1.27 4.27 17.36
C PHE A 43 1.31 2.79 17.80
N LEU A 44 1.44 1.87 16.84
CA LEU A 44 1.54 0.45 17.08
C LEU A 44 2.76 0.08 17.95
N LEU A 45 3.92 0.66 17.65
CA LEU A 45 5.18 0.37 18.36
C LEU A 45 5.25 1.05 19.73
N GLU A 46 4.78 2.29 19.86
CA GLU A 46 4.67 2.97 21.16
C GLU A 46 3.72 2.23 22.10
N ALA A 47 2.56 1.79 21.58
CA ALA A 47 1.61 0.99 22.36
C ALA A 47 2.24 -0.33 22.82
N ALA A 48 2.97 -1.03 21.93
CA ALA A 48 3.64 -2.28 22.27
C ALA A 48 4.75 -2.07 23.30
N CYS A 49 5.55 -1.01 23.19
CA CYS A 49 6.55 -0.64 24.20
C CYS A 49 5.90 -0.32 25.54
N SER A 50 4.84 0.49 25.54
CA SER A 50 4.16 0.90 26.76
C SER A 50 3.54 -0.27 27.51
N ALA A 51 2.98 -1.25 26.80
CA ALA A 51 2.35 -2.43 27.39
C ALA A 51 3.29 -3.27 28.26
N VAL A 52 4.59 -3.27 27.98
CA VAL A 52 5.59 -4.10 28.70
C VAL A 52 6.76 -3.30 29.29
N GLY A 53 6.69 -1.99 29.27
CA GLY A 53 7.76 -1.12 29.76
C GLY A 53 9.04 -1.26 28.93
N GLY A 54 8.91 -1.16 27.60
CA GLY A 54 10.02 -1.17 26.64
C GLY A 54 10.69 0.18 26.47
N PHE A 55 11.81 0.20 25.73
CA PHE A 55 12.50 1.43 25.34
C PHE A 55 12.05 1.84 23.91
N TYR A 56 11.63 3.08 23.76
CA TYR A 56 11.27 3.67 22.48
C TYR A 56 12.10 4.92 22.20
N PHE A 57 12.67 4.99 21.00
CA PHE A 57 13.44 6.13 20.52
C PHE A 57 12.98 6.51 19.10
N GLY A 58 12.41 7.70 18.96
CA GLY A 58 12.09 8.30 17.67
C GLY A 58 13.28 9.08 17.13
N ALA A 59 13.89 8.57 16.06
CA ALA A 59 14.99 9.28 15.39
C ALA A 59 14.45 10.47 14.59
N THR A 60 15.28 11.50 14.47
CA THR A 60 14.99 12.69 13.66
C THR A 60 16.14 12.95 12.71
N GLU A 61 15.89 13.76 11.69
CA GLU A 61 16.96 14.26 10.84
C GLU A 61 17.89 15.17 11.66
N ALA A 62 19.07 14.68 11.99
CA ALA A 62 20.04 15.35 12.85
C ALA A 62 21.46 14.91 12.51
N THR A 63 22.45 15.72 12.92
CA THR A 63 23.86 15.35 12.80
C THR A 63 24.20 14.16 13.70
N ASN A 64 25.29 13.43 13.40
CA ASN A 64 25.72 12.30 14.23
C ASN A 64 25.93 12.68 15.70
N PRO A 65 26.67 13.75 16.08
CA PRO A 65 26.85 14.13 17.48
C PRO A 65 25.52 14.46 18.17
N GLU A 66 24.60 15.08 17.48
CA GLU A 66 23.27 15.37 18.05
C GLU A 66 22.45 14.10 18.27
N SER A 67 22.47 13.16 17.32
CA SER A 67 21.77 11.88 17.42
C SER A 67 22.32 11.06 18.61
N LEU A 68 23.66 11.01 18.80
CA LEU A 68 24.28 10.36 19.93
C LEU A 68 23.91 11.02 21.29
N ARG A 69 23.87 12.35 21.33
CA ARG A 69 23.45 13.08 22.54
C ARG A 69 22.00 12.75 22.88
N ARG A 70 21.08 12.83 21.92
CA ARG A 70 19.65 12.50 22.11
C ARG A 70 19.45 11.05 22.57
N MET A 71 20.21 10.11 21.99
CA MET A 71 20.19 8.71 22.42
C MET A 71 20.71 8.56 23.84
N SER A 72 21.80 9.27 24.21
CA SER A 72 22.35 9.30 25.59
C SER A 72 21.29 9.78 26.58
N ASP A 73 20.62 10.88 26.27
CA ASP A 73 19.57 11.47 27.11
C ASP A 73 18.39 10.50 27.27
N ALA A 74 17.92 9.91 26.16
CA ALA A 74 16.79 8.97 26.16
C ALA A 74 17.10 7.70 26.98
N LEU A 75 18.27 7.09 26.77
CA LEU A 75 18.69 5.91 27.52
C LEU A 75 18.93 6.21 29.00
N THR A 76 19.47 7.40 29.31
CA THR A 76 19.62 7.84 30.72
C THR A 76 18.26 7.97 31.39
N ALA A 77 17.31 8.59 30.76
CA ALA A 77 15.94 8.74 31.27
C ALA A 77 15.22 7.39 31.47
N TYR A 78 15.42 6.45 30.57
CA TYR A 78 14.82 5.12 30.64
C TYR A 78 15.50 4.22 31.70
N ALA A 79 16.82 4.02 31.60
CA ALA A 79 17.54 3.06 32.39
C ALA A 79 17.90 3.59 33.80
N ARG A 80 17.92 4.92 33.99
CA ARG A 80 18.28 5.60 35.26
C ARG A 80 19.57 5.08 35.86
N PRO A 81 20.68 5.07 35.10
CA PRO A 81 21.96 4.59 35.63
C PRO A 81 22.51 5.51 36.72
N PRO A 82 23.46 5.04 37.52
CA PRO A 82 24.09 5.87 38.56
C PRO A 82 24.75 7.15 38.03
N SER A 83 25.26 7.11 36.81
CA SER A 83 25.79 8.27 36.09
C SER A 83 25.14 8.35 34.67
N PRO A 84 24.80 9.54 34.18
CA PRO A 84 24.22 9.71 32.83
C PRO A 84 25.12 9.09 31.78
N TYR A 85 24.50 8.52 30.74
CA TYR A 85 25.23 8.08 29.55
C TYR A 85 25.76 9.26 28.75
N HIS A 86 26.96 9.12 28.20
CA HIS A 86 27.58 10.07 27.28
C HIS A 86 28.28 9.28 26.17
N PHE A 87 27.49 8.84 25.19
CA PHE A 87 28.02 8.06 24.09
C PHE A 87 28.83 8.90 23.12
N THR A 88 29.95 8.36 22.68
CA THR A 88 30.82 8.95 21.65
C THR A 88 30.76 8.18 20.32
N ASP A 89 30.29 6.95 20.38
CA ASP A 89 30.09 6.10 19.19
C ASP A 89 28.84 5.21 19.29
N TRP A 90 28.41 4.68 18.15
CA TRP A 90 27.22 3.83 18.06
C TRP A 90 27.45 2.38 18.50
N ALA A 91 28.69 1.90 18.58
CA ALA A 91 28.96 0.57 19.08
C ALA A 91 28.61 0.47 20.56
N GLU A 92 29.02 1.48 21.38
CA GLU A 92 28.62 1.59 22.79
C GLU A 92 27.10 1.65 22.95
N VAL A 93 26.42 2.43 22.11
CA VAL A 93 24.96 2.51 22.13
C VAL A 93 24.34 1.13 21.91
N VAL A 94 24.75 0.41 20.87
CA VAL A 94 24.21 -0.92 20.56
C VAL A 94 24.45 -1.91 21.73
N ASP A 95 25.60 -1.86 22.37
CA ASP A 95 25.90 -2.72 23.51
C ASP A 95 25.01 -2.41 24.73
N VAL A 96 24.74 -1.14 25.01
CA VAL A 96 23.79 -0.75 26.06
C VAL A 96 22.37 -1.14 25.71
N LEU A 97 21.94 -0.99 24.45
CA LEU A 97 20.62 -1.45 24.00
C LEU A 97 20.46 -2.96 24.21
N LEU A 98 21.48 -3.77 23.92
CA LEU A 98 21.45 -5.21 24.19
C LEU A 98 21.42 -5.49 25.70
N ALA A 99 22.13 -4.71 26.53
CA ALA A 99 22.13 -4.89 27.95
C ALA A 99 20.78 -4.66 28.65
N LEU A 100 19.86 -3.90 28.03
CA LEU A 100 18.52 -3.67 28.58
C LEU A 100 17.70 -4.96 28.73
N GLY A 101 17.98 -5.98 27.93
CA GLY A 101 17.28 -7.27 27.95
C GLY A 101 17.93 -8.35 28.81
N ARG A 102 18.90 -8.07 29.69
CA ARG A 102 19.59 -9.10 30.47
C ARG A 102 18.66 -9.86 31.42
N ASP A 103 17.81 -9.14 32.13
CA ASP A 103 16.97 -9.74 33.17
C ASP A 103 15.62 -10.27 32.66
N ARG A 104 15.05 -9.64 31.62
CA ARG A 104 13.75 -9.98 31.04
C ARG A 104 13.72 -9.63 29.57
N PRO A 105 12.75 -10.17 28.80
CA PRO A 105 12.49 -9.66 27.47
C PRO A 105 12.13 -8.18 27.50
N VAL A 106 12.82 -7.37 26.69
CA VAL A 106 12.58 -5.93 26.57
C VAL A 106 12.52 -5.55 25.10
N PRO A 107 11.40 -5.01 24.62
CA PRO A 107 11.36 -4.38 23.30
C PRO A 107 12.16 -3.08 23.32
N VAL A 108 13.01 -2.93 22.33
CA VAL A 108 13.83 -1.74 22.08
C VAL A 108 13.48 -1.27 20.68
N VAL A 109 12.73 -0.19 20.57
CA VAL A 109 12.28 0.35 19.28
C VAL A 109 13.14 1.53 18.90
N ILE A 110 13.65 1.51 17.68
CA ILE A 110 14.27 2.66 17.01
C ILE A 110 13.34 3.00 15.83
N ASP A 111 12.47 3.96 16.04
CA ASP A 111 11.56 4.46 14.99
C ASP A 111 12.27 5.50 14.13
N GLU A 112 11.85 5.60 12.87
CA GLU A 112 12.49 6.39 11.81
C GLU A 112 14.01 6.11 11.70
N PHE A 113 14.38 4.82 11.83
CA PHE A 113 15.75 4.31 11.70
C PHE A 113 16.49 4.80 10.46
N PRO A 114 15.85 5.03 9.29
CA PRO A 114 16.50 5.61 8.13
C PRO A 114 17.25 6.92 8.39
N TYR A 115 16.79 7.79 9.29
CA TYR A 115 17.50 9.02 9.62
C TYR A 115 18.86 8.74 10.27
N LEU A 116 18.88 7.80 11.22
CA LEU A 116 20.15 7.41 11.88
C LEU A 116 21.14 6.77 10.90
N ALA A 117 20.65 5.84 10.09
CA ALA A 117 21.49 5.10 9.17
C ALA A 117 22.01 5.95 7.99
N ARG A 118 21.29 7.00 7.62
CA ARG A 118 21.79 7.99 6.64
C ARG A 118 22.88 8.89 7.22
N ALA A 119 22.67 9.35 8.45
CA ALA A 119 23.68 10.16 9.15
C ALA A 119 24.92 9.32 9.50
N ASN A 120 24.77 8.02 9.69
CA ASN A 120 25.81 7.07 10.06
C ASN A 120 25.63 5.73 9.31
N PRO A 121 26.20 5.60 8.10
CA PRO A 121 26.05 4.39 7.29
C PRO A 121 26.65 3.12 7.90
N GLU A 122 27.45 3.24 8.97
CA GLU A 122 28.03 2.11 9.70
C GLU A 122 27.07 1.42 10.67
N ILE A 123 25.99 2.10 11.12
CA ILE A 123 25.06 1.55 12.14
C ILE A 123 24.52 0.17 11.75
N PRO A 124 24.05 -0.07 10.52
CA PRO A 124 23.58 -1.41 10.13
C PRO A 124 24.66 -2.49 10.28
N SER A 125 25.93 -2.15 10.02
CA SER A 125 27.06 -3.08 10.18
C SER A 125 27.42 -3.30 11.65
N LEU A 126 27.29 -2.29 12.50
CA LEU A 126 27.47 -2.41 13.94
C LEU A 126 26.39 -3.32 14.54
N ILE A 127 25.13 -3.13 14.16
CA ILE A 127 24.04 -4.04 14.55
C ILE A 127 24.33 -5.47 14.04
N GLN A 128 24.77 -5.64 12.79
CA GLN A 128 25.17 -6.95 12.29
C GLN A 128 26.23 -7.61 13.17
N GLN A 129 27.25 -6.87 13.59
CA GLN A 129 28.31 -7.38 14.46
C GLN A 129 27.78 -7.73 15.87
N ALA A 130 26.90 -6.90 16.41
CA ALA A 130 26.28 -7.11 17.71
C ALA A 130 25.41 -8.39 17.74
N PHE A 131 24.79 -8.73 16.62
CA PHE A 131 23.95 -9.93 16.48
C PHE A 131 24.70 -11.17 15.99
N ARG A 132 26.04 -11.24 16.08
CA ARG A 132 26.79 -12.48 15.80
C ARG A 132 26.37 -13.60 16.76
N PRO A 133 26.23 -14.86 16.28
CA PRO A 133 25.67 -15.96 17.06
C PRO A 133 26.36 -16.24 18.40
N LEU A 134 27.68 -16.06 18.47
CA LEU A 134 28.49 -16.38 19.64
C LEU A 134 28.89 -15.14 20.48
N ARG A 135 28.35 -13.96 20.17
CA ARG A 135 28.64 -12.75 20.98
C ARG A 135 27.94 -12.83 22.31
N THR A 136 28.68 -12.67 23.41
CA THR A 136 28.19 -12.82 24.79
C THR A 136 27.00 -11.88 25.06
N GLU A 137 27.12 -10.61 24.71
CA GLU A 137 26.06 -9.60 24.89
C GLU A 137 24.75 -9.97 24.24
N ARG A 138 24.82 -10.63 23.05
CA ARG A 138 23.62 -11.14 22.35
C ARG A 138 23.05 -12.37 23.07
N VAL A 139 23.90 -13.33 23.43
CA VAL A 139 23.48 -14.62 23.99
C VAL A 139 22.85 -14.44 25.38
N GLU A 140 23.40 -13.56 26.20
CA GLU A 140 22.93 -13.25 27.55
C GLU A 140 21.74 -12.27 27.59
N SER A 141 21.36 -11.70 26.45
CA SER A 141 20.31 -10.72 26.37
C SER A 141 19.01 -11.32 25.81
N ARG A 142 17.87 -10.77 26.22
CA ARG A 142 16.55 -10.99 25.66
C ARG A 142 15.97 -9.70 25.08
N THR A 143 16.86 -8.81 24.63
CA THR A 143 16.43 -7.61 23.90
C THR A 143 15.74 -8.00 22.57
N ARG A 144 14.57 -7.42 22.33
CA ARG A 144 13.81 -7.53 21.09
C ARG A 144 13.96 -6.20 20.35
N LEU A 145 15.08 -6.08 19.58
CA LEU A 145 15.37 -4.85 18.84
C LEU A 145 14.47 -4.73 17.61
N LEU A 146 13.70 -3.67 17.55
CA LEU A 146 12.79 -3.35 16.46
C LEU A 146 13.27 -2.09 15.74
N LEU A 147 13.64 -2.23 14.47
CA LEU A 147 14.00 -1.12 13.58
C LEU A 147 12.77 -0.78 12.74
N CYS A 148 12.29 0.45 12.87
CA CYS A 148 11.12 0.91 12.13
C CYS A 148 11.50 2.04 11.17
N GLY A 149 10.85 2.07 10.00
CA GLY A 149 11.00 3.15 9.04
C GLY A 149 9.89 3.23 8.02
N SER A 150 9.64 4.44 7.58
CA SER A 150 8.62 4.76 6.57
C SER A 150 9.17 4.80 5.15
N ALA A 151 10.48 4.96 4.95
CA ALA A 151 11.13 4.92 3.66
C ALA A 151 11.27 3.47 3.16
N LEU A 152 10.26 2.97 2.41
CA LEU A 152 10.18 1.57 1.99
C LEU A 152 11.41 1.12 1.19
N SER A 153 11.88 1.96 0.26
CA SER A 153 13.07 1.66 -0.54
C SER A 153 14.31 1.44 0.34
N PHE A 154 14.49 2.27 1.37
CA PHE A 154 15.59 2.15 2.31
C PHE A 154 15.47 0.88 3.16
N MET A 155 14.30 0.65 3.76
CA MET A 155 14.04 -0.53 4.61
C MET A 155 14.18 -1.83 3.82
N GLY A 156 13.70 -1.87 2.58
CA GLY A 156 13.91 -3.00 1.68
C GLY A 156 15.38 -3.24 1.35
N LYS A 157 16.16 -2.19 1.10
CA LYS A 157 17.61 -2.30 0.87
C LYS A 157 18.36 -2.84 2.08
N LEU A 158 17.95 -2.55 3.32
CA LEU A 158 18.55 -3.10 4.54
C LEU A 158 18.46 -4.62 4.64
N MET A 159 17.41 -5.21 4.05
CA MET A 159 17.08 -6.63 4.14
C MET A 159 17.39 -7.41 2.85
N SER A 160 17.87 -6.78 1.78
CA SER A 160 18.06 -7.38 0.46
C SER A 160 19.52 -7.49 0.04
N GLY A 161 19.80 -8.34 -0.96
CA GLY A 161 21.13 -8.46 -1.57
C GLY A 161 22.22 -8.82 -0.57
N ASN A 162 23.30 -8.04 -0.50
CA ASN A 162 24.43 -8.19 0.41
C ASN A 162 24.32 -7.29 1.66
N ALA A 163 23.12 -6.82 1.97
CA ALA A 163 22.91 -5.90 3.10
C ALA A 163 23.28 -6.55 4.45
N PRO A 164 23.82 -5.76 5.42
CA PRO A 164 24.30 -6.28 6.68
C PRO A 164 23.24 -7.02 7.52
N LEU A 165 21.96 -6.63 7.42
CA LEU A 165 20.90 -7.19 8.25
C LEU A 165 20.14 -8.35 7.58
N ARG A 166 20.44 -8.67 6.33
CA ARG A 166 19.80 -9.78 5.62
C ARG A 166 19.92 -11.11 6.37
N GLY A 167 18.79 -11.82 6.54
CA GLY A 167 18.73 -13.12 7.22
C GLY A 167 19.00 -13.09 8.71
N ARG A 168 18.95 -11.89 9.36
CA ARG A 168 19.13 -11.72 10.80
C ARG A 168 17.85 -11.36 11.54
N ALA A 169 16.85 -10.89 10.83
CA ALA A 169 15.57 -10.56 11.43
C ALA A 169 14.77 -11.85 11.74
N GLY A 170 14.25 -11.93 12.94
CA GLY A 170 13.26 -12.92 13.37
C GLY A 170 11.83 -12.44 13.17
N LEU A 171 11.65 -11.14 12.84
CA LEU A 171 10.37 -10.54 12.45
C LEU A 171 10.62 -9.57 11.31
N GLU A 172 9.87 -9.71 10.23
CA GLU A 172 9.72 -8.74 9.15
C GLU A 172 8.23 -8.40 9.02
N LEU A 173 7.82 -7.25 9.55
CA LEU A 173 6.43 -6.82 9.60
C LEU A 173 6.22 -5.63 8.68
N VAL A 174 5.30 -5.79 7.73
CA VAL A 174 4.89 -4.70 6.84
C VAL A 174 3.50 -4.23 7.25
N VAL A 175 3.43 -3.01 7.80
CA VAL A 175 2.16 -2.37 8.14
C VAL A 175 1.57 -1.78 6.86
N ARG A 176 0.44 -2.34 6.42
CA ARG A 176 -0.25 -1.95 5.18
C ARG A 176 -1.34 -0.91 5.43
N THR A 177 -1.80 -0.27 4.36
CA THR A 177 -3.04 0.52 4.39
C THR A 177 -4.23 -0.40 4.70
N LEU A 178 -5.28 0.16 5.26
CA LEU A 178 -6.57 -0.51 5.38
C LEU A 178 -7.09 -0.84 3.97
N ASP A 179 -7.70 -1.99 3.79
CA ASP A 179 -8.42 -2.30 2.56
C ASP A 179 -9.69 -1.45 2.44
N HIS A 180 -10.44 -1.61 1.35
CA HIS A 180 -11.62 -0.77 1.09
C HIS A 180 -12.74 -0.98 2.12
N GLN A 181 -12.94 -2.20 2.65
CA GLN A 181 -13.95 -2.49 3.66
C GLN A 181 -13.56 -1.90 5.02
N LEU A 182 -12.33 -2.16 5.46
CA LEU A 182 -11.77 -1.59 6.69
C LEU A 182 -11.70 -0.06 6.62
N ALA A 183 -11.38 0.50 5.46
CA ALA A 183 -11.40 1.94 5.25
C ALA A 183 -12.81 2.51 5.41
N ALA A 184 -13.84 1.86 4.84
CA ALA A 184 -15.23 2.28 5.01
C ALA A 184 -15.65 2.27 6.49
N GLN A 185 -15.33 1.19 7.21
CA GLN A 185 -15.59 1.10 8.66
C GLN A 185 -14.82 2.17 9.44
N PHE A 186 -13.55 2.39 9.10
CA PHE A 186 -12.72 3.40 9.75
C PHE A 186 -13.22 4.83 9.52
N TRP A 187 -13.78 5.12 8.32
CA TRP A 187 -14.40 6.39 7.99
C TRP A 187 -15.86 6.48 8.49
N GLU A 188 -16.42 5.39 9.06
CA GLU A 188 -17.81 5.30 9.53
C GLU A 188 -18.81 5.57 8.39
N ILE A 189 -18.50 5.12 7.17
CA ILE A 189 -19.35 5.25 6.00
C ILE A 189 -20.03 3.91 5.72
N THR A 190 -21.33 3.89 5.77
CA THR A 190 -22.15 2.67 5.56
C THR A 190 -22.66 2.52 4.13
N ASP A 191 -22.76 3.62 3.38
CA ASP A 191 -23.12 3.56 1.96
C ASP A 191 -21.91 3.12 1.12
N PRO A 192 -21.96 1.96 0.43
CA PRO A 192 -20.83 1.42 -0.31
C PRO A 192 -20.38 2.33 -1.47
N ARG A 193 -21.30 3.07 -2.07
CA ARG A 193 -20.99 3.98 -3.19
C ARG A 193 -20.21 5.19 -2.69
N LEU A 194 -20.63 5.77 -1.57
CA LEU A 194 -19.92 6.86 -0.91
C LEU A 194 -18.57 6.39 -0.40
N ALA A 195 -18.50 5.21 0.22
CA ALA A 195 -17.27 4.61 0.72
C ALA A 195 -16.22 4.47 -0.39
N LEU A 196 -16.62 3.95 -1.57
CA LEU A 196 -15.71 3.82 -2.69
C LEU A 196 -15.23 5.17 -3.22
N GLN A 197 -16.11 6.18 -3.31
CA GLN A 197 -15.74 7.53 -3.76
C GLN A 197 -14.73 8.20 -2.83
N VAL A 198 -14.92 8.10 -1.52
CA VAL A 198 -13.98 8.61 -0.51
C VAL A 198 -12.66 7.82 -0.58
N ASN A 199 -12.73 6.49 -0.65
CA ASN A 199 -11.57 5.62 -0.75
C ASN A 199 -10.74 5.87 -2.02
N ALA A 200 -11.38 6.21 -3.14
CA ALA A 200 -10.70 6.57 -4.38
C ALA A 200 -9.86 7.87 -4.28
N ILE A 201 -10.09 8.69 -3.25
CA ILE A 201 -9.31 9.92 -2.99
C ILE A 201 -8.29 9.69 -1.89
N VAL A 202 -8.72 9.20 -0.72
CA VAL A 202 -7.88 9.15 0.48
C VAL A 202 -7.35 7.74 0.79
N GLY A 203 -7.79 6.72 0.07
CA GLY A 203 -7.38 5.34 0.30
C GLY A 203 -7.68 4.86 1.71
N GLY A 204 -6.87 3.90 2.17
CA GLY A 204 -6.95 3.32 3.51
C GLY A 204 -5.92 3.86 4.51
N THR A 205 -5.47 5.12 4.37
CA THR A 205 -4.47 5.73 5.23
C THR A 205 -5.10 6.36 6.47
N PRO A 206 -4.88 5.82 7.71
CA PRO A 206 -5.62 6.24 8.90
C PRO A 206 -5.45 7.71 9.29
N ALA A 207 -4.26 8.27 9.12
CA ALA A 207 -3.99 9.66 9.49
C ALA A 207 -4.83 10.67 8.68
N TYR A 208 -5.26 10.31 7.47
CA TYR A 208 -6.06 11.22 6.65
C TYR A 208 -7.42 11.52 7.28
N ARG A 209 -8.03 10.56 7.95
CA ARG A 209 -9.25 10.81 8.72
C ARG A 209 -8.96 11.48 10.05
N ARG A 210 -8.08 10.89 10.88
CA ARG A 210 -7.88 11.32 12.27
C ARG A 210 -7.25 12.70 12.38
N GLU A 211 -6.15 12.91 11.66
CA GLU A 211 -5.32 14.08 11.82
C GLU A 211 -5.65 15.17 10.79
N PHE A 212 -5.86 14.79 9.53
CA PHE A 212 -5.94 15.74 8.43
C PHE A 212 -7.38 16.22 8.18
N ALA A 213 -8.33 15.31 8.10
CA ALA A 213 -9.74 15.67 8.01
C ALA A 213 -10.38 15.90 9.40
N ARG A 214 -9.65 15.66 10.51
CA ARG A 214 -10.14 15.82 11.88
C ARG A 214 -11.51 15.17 12.14
N GLY A 215 -11.72 14.00 11.57
CA GLY A 215 -12.96 13.25 11.65
C GLY A 215 -14.10 13.79 10.76
N GLN A 216 -13.86 14.79 9.93
CA GLN A 216 -14.86 15.24 8.95
C GLN A 216 -15.07 14.18 7.89
N THR A 217 -16.24 13.57 7.88
CA THR A 217 -16.69 12.52 6.97
C THR A 217 -17.97 12.97 6.28
N PRO A 218 -18.15 12.75 4.98
CA PRO A 218 -19.45 13.03 4.34
C PRO A 218 -20.49 12.05 4.91
N ALA A 219 -21.65 12.58 5.32
CA ALA A 219 -22.69 11.78 5.96
C ALA A 219 -23.55 11.01 4.94
N ALA A 220 -23.73 11.57 3.74
CA ALA A 220 -24.50 11.01 2.65
C ALA A 220 -23.82 11.26 1.30
N LEU A 221 -24.32 10.63 0.24
CA LEU A 221 -23.75 10.76 -1.11
C LEU A 221 -23.82 12.21 -1.62
N GLU A 222 -24.85 12.95 -1.22
CA GLU A 222 -25.06 14.35 -1.56
C GLU A 222 -23.98 15.26 -0.96
N ASP A 223 -23.40 14.87 0.17
CA ASP A 223 -22.36 15.65 0.87
C ASP A 223 -20.96 15.46 0.29
N PHE A 224 -20.79 14.49 -0.62
CA PHE A 224 -19.47 14.11 -1.12
C PHE A 224 -18.73 15.28 -1.79
N ASP A 225 -19.42 16.04 -2.61
CA ASP A 225 -18.81 17.17 -3.32
C ASP A 225 -18.37 18.28 -2.37
N ASP A 226 -19.20 18.62 -1.40
CA ASP A 226 -18.89 19.62 -0.38
C ASP A 226 -17.73 19.17 0.51
N TRP A 227 -17.66 17.87 0.81
CA TRP A 227 -16.54 17.28 1.53
C TRP A 227 -15.23 17.38 0.73
N VAL A 228 -15.23 17.07 -0.57
CA VAL A 228 -14.04 17.21 -1.43
C VAL A 228 -13.57 18.67 -1.46
N VAL A 229 -14.50 19.62 -1.64
CA VAL A 229 -14.20 21.05 -1.71
C VAL A 229 -13.65 21.58 -0.38
N SER A 230 -14.25 21.17 0.75
CA SER A 230 -13.91 21.70 2.07
C SER A 230 -12.67 21.03 2.69
N THR A 231 -12.29 19.83 2.25
CA THR A 231 -11.16 19.08 2.82
C THR A 231 -10.00 18.91 1.84
N VAL A 232 -10.20 18.23 0.71
CA VAL A 232 -9.12 17.84 -0.20
C VAL A 232 -8.64 19.00 -1.07
N LEU A 233 -9.57 19.84 -1.54
CA LEU A 233 -9.28 20.99 -2.40
C LEU A 233 -9.16 22.30 -1.65
N ASN A 234 -9.28 22.29 -0.33
CA ASN A 234 -9.14 23.48 0.51
C ASN A 234 -7.66 23.71 0.88
N PRO A 235 -7.01 24.81 0.43
CA PRO A 235 -5.61 25.07 0.71
C PRO A 235 -5.27 25.28 2.21
N GLU A 236 -6.27 25.43 3.06
CA GLU A 236 -6.12 25.58 4.51
C GLU A 236 -6.04 24.22 5.23
N THR A 237 -6.31 23.12 4.54
CA THR A 237 -6.27 21.77 5.13
C THR A 237 -4.96 21.05 4.84
N PRO A 238 -4.51 20.15 5.73
CA PRO A 238 -3.33 19.34 5.47
C PRO A 238 -3.47 18.43 4.23
N LEU A 239 -4.66 17.88 3.95
CA LEU A 239 -4.89 17.01 2.80
C LEU A 239 -4.54 17.67 1.46
N PHE A 240 -4.73 18.99 1.36
CA PHE A 240 -4.40 19.73 0.14
C PHE A 240 -2.90 19.66 -0.21
N ARG A 241 -2.02 19.80 0.78
CA ARG A 241 -0.56 19.84 0.56
C ARG A 241 0.11 18.49 0.68
N GLU A 242 -0.55 17.52 1.29
CA GLU A 242 -0.02 16.20 1.60
C GLU A 242 0.60 15.47 0.40
N PRO A 243 -0.02 15.41 -0.80
CA PRO A 243 0.57 14.71 -1.94
C PRO A 243 1.95 15.25 -2.35
N ARG A 244 2.19 16.54 -2.15
CA ARG A 244 3.48 17.17 -2.43
C ARG A 244 4.52 16.81 -1.37
N TYR A 245 4.11 16.74 -0.10
CA TYR A 245 5.00 16.38 1.00
C TYR A 245 5.39 14.90 0.92
N LEU A 246 4.46 14.01 0.62
CA LEU A 246 4.77 12.58 0.45
C LEU A 246 5.88 12.33 -0.56
N LEU A 247 5.88 13.05 -1.67
CA LEU A 247 6.92 12.95 -2.68
C LEU A 247 8.24 13.57 -2.25
N ALA A 248 8.19 14.72 -1.57
CA ALA A 248 9.39 15.42 -1.10
C ALA A 248 10.12 14.67 0.02
N GLU A 249 9.38 13.86 0.80
CA GLU A 249 9.93 13.09 1.92
C GLU A 249 10.64 11.81 1.50
N GLU A 250 10.49 11.36 0.24
CA GLU A 250 11.21 10.21 -0.30
C GLU A 250 12.63 10.64 -0.71
N ALA A 251 13.60 10.36 0.15
CA ALA A 251 14.98 10.87 0.03
C ALA A 251 15.78 10.32 -1.16
N ASP A 252 15.35 9.24 -1.79
CA ASP A 252 16.01 8.68 -2.96
C ASP A 252 15.61 9.40 -4.27
N LEU A 253 14.71 10.39 -4.22
CA LEU A 253 14.26 11.16 -5.38
C LEU A 253 15.25 12.26 -5.74
N ARG A 254 16.24 11.94 -6.61
CA ARG A 254 17.29 12.89 -7.05
C ARG A 254 16.79 13.95 -8.03
N ASP A 255 15.77 13.65 -8.81
CA ASP A 255 15.13 14.56 -9.77
C ASP A 255 13.61 14.58 -9.54
N PRO A 256 13.11 15.32 -8.53
CA PRO A 256 11.68 15.37 -8.21
C PRO A 256 10.80 15.75 -9.41
N ALA A 257 11.28 16.61 -10.32
CA ALA A 257 10.51 17.02 -11.48
C ALA A 257 10.19 15.86 -12.42
N LEU A 258 11.16 14.97 -12.66
CA LEU A 258 10.97 13.79 -13.50
C LEU A 258 10.03 12.77 -12.86
N TYR A 259 10.14 12.53 -11.57
CA TYR A 259 9.23 11.63 -10.84
C TYR A 259 7.79 12.13 -10.86
N HIS A 260 7.57 13.43 -10.62
CA HIS A 260 6.27 14.06 -10.79
C HIS A 260 5.72 13.90 -12.21
N SER A 261 6.57 13.99 -13.22
CA SER A 261 6.16 13.85 -14.62
C SER A 261 5.77 12.41 -14.96
N VAL A 262 6.50 11.42 -14.43
CA VAL A 262 6.13 9.99 -14.57
C VAL A 262 4.79 9.71 -13.92
N LEU A 263 4.55 10.17 -12.70
CA LEU A 263 3.26 10.02 -12.02
C LEU A 263 2.12 10.73 -12.77
N ALA A 264 2.38 11.91 -13.34
CA ALA A 264 1.41 12.62 -14.16
C ALA A 264 1.04 11.82 -15.44
N ALA A 265 2.03 11.22 -16.10
CA ALA A 265 1.77 10.37 -17.26
C ALA A 265 0.86 9.19 -16.91
N VAL A 266 1.10 8.53 -15.77
CA VAL A 266 0.24 7.43 -15.30
C VAL A 266 -1.16 7.92 -14.94
N ALA A 267 -1.30 9.06 -14.27
CA ALA A 267 -2.59 9.65 -13.93
C ALA A 267 -3.43 10.06 -15.15
N GLU A 268 -2.77 10.34 -16.28
CA GLU A 268 -3.41 10.60 -17.58
C GLU A 268 -3.65 9.32 -18.41
N GLY A 269 -3.50 8.13 -17.81
CA GLY A 269 -3.78 6.84 -18.45
C GLY A 269 -2.62 6.22 -19.22
N ASN A 270 -1.42 6.82 -19.22
CA ASN A 270 -0.23 6.26 -19.86
C ASN A 270 0.42 5.21 -18.96
N ALA A 271 -0.24 4.07 -18.77
CA ALA A 271 0.13 3.05 -17.81
C ALA A 271 1.35 2.17 -18.20
N THR A 272 1.83 2.24 -19.44
CA THR A 272 3.00 1.45 -19.89
C THR A 272 4.26 2.29 -19.95
N ARG A 273 5.44 1.65 -19.80
CA ARG A 273 6.72 2.37 -19.93
C ARG A 273 6.85 3.12 -21.26
N THR A 274 6.41 2.50 -22.36
CA THR A 274 6.40 3.18 -23.66
C THR A 274 5.40 4.33 -23.72
N GLY A 275 4.20 4.15 -23.16
CA GLY A 275 3.20 5.22 -23.07
C GLY A 275 3.70 6.41 -22.26
N MET A 276 4.27 6.17 -21.06
CA MET A 276 4.91 7.22 -20.25
C MET A 276 6.04 7.94 -20.99
N ALA A 277 6.91 7.17 -21.66
CA ALA A 277 8.02 7.75 -22.42
C ALA A 277 7.54 8.67 -23.55
N ASN A 278 6.53 8.23 -24.31
CA ASN A 278 5.92 9.04 -25.37
C ASN A 278 5.25 10.29 -24.81
N TYR A 279 4.50 10.18 -23.69
CA TYR A 279 3.87 11.32 -23.04
C TYR A 279 4.91 12.37 -22.57
N LEU A 280 6.08 11.92 -22.14
CA LEU A 280 7.17 12.76 -21.64
C LEU A 280 8.16 13.20 -22.73
N GLU A 281 7.93 12.82 -24.00
CA GLU A 281 8.84 13.05 -25.11
C GLU A 281 10.29 12.57 -24.82
N ARG A 282 10.42 11.42 -24.13
CA ARG A 282 11.69 10.81 -23.72
C ARG A 282 11.83 9.38 -24.28
N LYS A 283 13.05 8.85 -24.22
CA LYS A 283 13.28 7.43 -24.52
C LYS A 283 12.83 6.55 -23.35
N ALA A 284 12.31 5.36 -23.64
CA ALA A 284 11.91 4.41 -22.62
C ALA A 284 13.04 4.00 -21.66
N ALA A 285 14.30 4.08 -22.10
CA ALA A 285 15.46 3.83 -21.26
C ALA A 285 15.65 4.90 -20.17
N ASP A 286 15.35 6.17 -20.49
CA ASP A 286 15.60 7.31 -19.59
C ASP A 286 14.63 7.31 -18.39
N ILE A 287 13.44 6.70 -18.55
CA ILE A 287 12.44 6.63 -17.48
C ILE A 287 12.46 5.31 -16.70
N ALA A 288 13.30 4.34 -17.11
CA ALA A 288 13.37 3.04 -16.44
C ALA A 288 13.79 3.17 -14.96
N HIS A 289 14.83 3.95 -14.68
CA HIS A 289 15.28 4.19 -13.32
C HIS A 289 14.24 4.96 -12.47
N PRO A 290 13.64 6.07 -12.93
CA PRO A 290 12.54 6.72 -12.23
C PRO A 290 11.38 5.78 -11.87
N ILE A 291 10.97 4.90 -12.78
CA ILE A 291 9.91 3.91 -12.52
C ILE A 291 10.34 3.00 -11.38
N THR A 292 11.55 2.40 -11.44
CA THR A 292 12.04 1.52 -10.37
C THR A 292 12.09 2.21 -9.01
N VAL A 293 12.56 3.47 -8.96
CA VAL A 293 12.60 4.22 -7.70
C VAL A 293 11.19 4.46 -7.16
N LEU A 294 10.22 4.79 -8.02
CA LEU A 294 8.83 4.97 -7.60
C LEU A 294 8.16 3.65 -7.17
N GLU A 295 8.53 2.53 -7.79
CA GLU A 295 8.11 1.18 -7.35
C GLU A 295 8.70 0.87 -5.96
N ASP A 296 10.00 1.05 -5.79
CA ASP A 296 10.70 0.81 -4.51
C ASP A 296 10.15 1.69 -3.38
N ALA A 297 9.74 2.93 -3.69
CA ALA A 297 9.09 3.85 -2.77
C ALA A 297 7.61 3.50 -2.50
N GLY A 298 7.06 2.50 -3.18
CA GLY A 298 5.65 2.13 -3.06
C GLY A 298 4.66 3.16 -3.62
N LEU A 299 5.12 4.05 -4.48
CA LEU A 299 4.29 5.09 -5.12
C LEU A 299 3.72 4.64 -6.46
N LEU A 300 4.44 3.74 -7.17
CA LEU A 300 3.93 2.99 -8.31
C LEU A 300 3.80 1.52 -7.96
N HIS A 301 2.76 0.91 -8.47
CA HIS A 301 2.59 -0.54 -8.46
C HIS A 301 2.69 -1.06 -9.88
N ARG A 302 3.41 -2.16 -10.05
CA ARG A 302 3.59 -2.84 -11.31
C ARG A 302 2.58 -3.98 -11.43
N ASP A 303 1.62 -3.83 -12.31
CA ASP A 303 0.62 -4.85 -12.64
C ASP A 303 1.11 -5.67 -13.85
N VAL A 304 1.12 -6.98 -13.73
CA VAL A 304 1.53 -7.88 -14.82
C VAL A 304 0.30 -8.34 -15.57
N ASP A 305 0.32 -8.18 -16.90
CA ASP A 305 -0.75 -8.69 -17.76
C ASP A 305 -0.83 -10.22 -17.64
N VAL A 306 -2.02 -10.73 -17.29
CA VAL A 306 -2.24 -12.17 -17.06
C VAL A 306 -2.08 -12.99 -18.35
N PHE A 307 -2.43 -12.40 -19.49
CA PHE A 307 -2.44 -13.08 -20.79
C PHE A 307 -1.18 -12.83 -21.64
N ARG A 308 -0.36 -11.83 -21.26
CA ARG A 308 0.82 -11.44 -22.02
C ARG A 308 2.06 -11.38 -21.12
N ASP A 309 3.15 -12.01 -21.53
CA ASP A 309 4.41 -11.90 -20.83
C ASP A 309 5.10 -10.55 -21.16
N ASN A 310 5.87 -10.04 -20.20
CA ASN A 310 6.74 -8.87 -20.38
C ASN A 310 6.04 -7.55 -20.81
N ARG A 311 4.77 -7.40 -20.53
CA ARG A 311 4.02 -6.15 -20.76
C ARG A 311 3.37 -5.64 -19.48
N PRO A 312 4.17 -5.16 -18.51
CA PRO A 312 3.60 -4.60 -17.28
C PRO A 312 2.89 -3.28 -17.58
N ALA A 313 1.78 -3.06 -16.89
CA ALA A 313 1.19 -1.76 -16.68
C ALA A 313 1.57 -1.22 -15.30
N TYR A 314 1.51 0.08 -15.14
CA TYR A 314 1.82 0.74 -13.89
C TYR A 314 0.62 1.58 -13.45
N ARG A 315 0.32 1.53 -12.17
CA ARG A 315 -0.69 2.39 -11.53
C ARG A 315 -0.10 3.12 -10.34
N ILE A 316 -0.66 4.26 -10.01
CA ILE A 316 -0.29 4.98 -8.78
C ILE A 316 -0.89 4.19 -7.61
N ALA A 317 -0.03 3.84 -6.64
CA ALA A 317 -0.42 3.01 -5.51
C ALA A 317 -1.17 3.80 -4.42
N GLU A 318 -0.95 5.13 -4.34
CA GLU A 318 -1.59 6.02 -3.37
C GLU A 318 -2.72 6.82 -4.03
N PRO A 319 -3.98 6.62 -3.65
CA PRO A 319 -5.11 7.32 -4.23
C PRO A 319 -4.98 8.84 -4.17
N LEU A 320 -4.51 9.41 -3.06
CA LEU A 320 -4.35 10.85 -2.91
C LEU A 320 -3.31 11.44 -3.89
N ILE A 321 -2.25 10.69 -4.20
CA ILE A 321 -1.27 11.06 -5.22
C ILE A 321 -1.89 10.97 -6.62
N ALA A 322 -2.71 9.96 -6.89
CA ALA A 322 -3.44 9.84 -8.16
C ALA A 322 -4.40 11.04 -8.34
N PHE A 323 -5.17 11.36 -7.30
CA PHE A 323 -6.06 12.53 -7.28
C PHE A 323 -5.30 13.84 -7.50
N TYR A 324 -4.18 14.01 -6.81
CA TYR A 324 -3.33 15.20 -6.98
C TYR A 324 -2.87 15.36 -8.43
N HIS A 325 -2.32 14.33 -9.04
CA HIS A 325 -1.79 14.43 -10.39
C HIS A 325 -2.88 14.59 -11.45
N ALA A 326 -4.02 13.93 -11.29
CA ALA A 326 -5.12 14.01 -12.25
C ALA A 326 -5.95 15.30 -12.11
N ILE A 327 -6.16 15.79 -10.89
CA ILE A 327 -7.13 16.87 -10.61
C ILE A 327 -6.43 18.15 -10.15
N MET A 328 -5.56 18.07 -9.12
CA MET A 328 -5.06 19.27 -8.44
C MET A 328 -3.88 19.92 -9.18
N ARG A 329 -2.88 19.11 -9.56
CA ARG A 329 -1.63 19.60 -10.13
C ARG A 329 -1.80 20.44 -11.40
N PRO A 330 -2.68 20.07 -12.38
CA PRO A 330 -2.87 20.87 -13.60
C PRO A 330 -3.43 22.26 -13.36
N VAL A 331 -4.09 22.49 -12.23
CA VAL A 331 -4.79 23.73 -11.88
C VAL A 331 -4.36 24.26 -10.51
N TRP A 332 -3.16 23.91 -10.07
CA TRP A 332 -2.66 24.22 -8.73
C TRP A 332 -2.73 25.71 -8.41
N ASP A 333 -2.26 26.58 -9.32
CA ASP A 333 -2.26 28.04 -9.13
C ASP A 333 -3.68 28.62 -9.00
N GLN A 334 -4.68 27.93 -9.55
CA GLN A 334 -6.09 28.32 -9.38
C GLN A 334 -6.59 27.91 -8.01
N LEU A 335 -6.26 26.70 -7.56
CA LEU A 335 -6.69 26.16 -6.28
C LEU A 335 -6.15 26.95 -5.07
N GLU A 336 -4.96 27.57 -5.21
CA GLU A 336 -4.41 28.45 -4.16
C GLU A 336 -5.18 29.76 -4.01
N ARG A 337 -6.13 30.08 -4.90
CA ARG A 337 -6.97 31.27 -4.81
C ARG A 337 -8.23 30.97 -4.01
N PRO A 338 -8.61 31.81 -3.03
CA PRO A 338 -9.85 31.65 -2.26
C PRO A 338 -11.08 31.48 -3.15
N GLY A 339 -11.94 30.50 -2.83
CA GLY A 339 -13.20 30.24 -3.55
C GLY A 339 -13.05 29.58 -4.93
N ALA A 340 -11.86 29.12 -5.31
CA ALA A 340 -11.69 28.43 -6.59
C ALA A 340 -12.04 26.93 -6.53
N ALA A 341 -11.96 26.30 -5.36
CA ALA A 341 -12.10 24.85 -5.16
C ALA A 341 -13.40 24.31 -5.78
N GLU A 342 -14.54 24.95 -5.51
CA GLU A 342 -15.83 24.51 -6.05
C GLU A 342 -15.87 24.51 -7.59
N ARG A 343 -15.41 25.58 -8.23
CA ARG A 343 -15.38 25.66 -9.70
C ARG A 343 -14.43 24.63 -10.31
N VAL A 344 -13.28 24.43 -9.69
CA VAL A 344 -12.31 23.41 -10.11
C VAL A 344 -12.93 22.02 -9.97
N TRP A 345 -13.60 21.73 -8.87
CA TRP A 345 -14.26 20.46 -8.65
C TRP A 345 -15.36 20.19 -9.68
N GLN A 346 -16.25 21.14 -9.90
CA GLN A 346 -17.31 21.02 -10.91
C GLN A 346 -16.74 20.70 -12.29
N GLY A 347 -15.67 21.40 -12.71
CA GLY A 347 -14.98 21.15 -13.98
C GLY A 347 -14.23 19.81 -14.05
N SER A 348 -13.90 19.22 -12.90
CA SER A 348 -13.07 18.02 -12.80
C SER A 348 -13.85 16.72 -12.60
N ARG A 349 -15.15 16.77 -12.33
CA ARG A 349 -15.98 15.57 -12.04
C ARG A 349 -15.89 14.49 -13.10
N ARG A 350 -15.91 14.85 -14.38
CA ARG A 350 -15.78 13.89 -15.47
C ARG A 350 -14.42 13.20 -15.45
N ARG A 351 -13.34 13.98 -15.23
CA ARG A 351 -11.99 13.43 -15.11
C ARG A 351 -11.84 12.54 -13.88
N PHE A 352 -12.42 12.95 -12.75
CA PHE A 352 -12.47 12.11 -11.55
C PHE A 352 -13.14 10.76 -11.83
N ALA A 353 -14.29 10.76 -12.48
CA ALA A 353 -14.99 9.53 -12.80
C ALA A 353 -14.19 8.61 -13.74
N SER A 354 -13.55 9.16 -14.80
CA SER A 354 -12.85 8.36 -15.81
C SER A 354 -11.43 7.96 -15.43
N ASN A 355 -10.66 8.87 -14.78
CA ASN A 355 -9.23 8.64 -14.57
C ASN A 355 -8.90 8.15 -13.16
N ILE A 356 -9.83 8.27 -12.22
CA ILE A 356 -9.60 7.87 -10.82
C ILE A 356 -10.61 6.79 -10.41
N LEU A 357 -11.90 7.12 -10.43
CA LEU A 357 -12.93 6.28 -9.83
C LEU A 357 -13.13 4.96 -10.58
N GLY A 358 -13.16 4.99 -11.93
CA GLY A 358 -13.24 3.78 -12.75
C GLY A 358 -12.06 2.82 -12.51
N PRO A 359 -10.80 3.27 -12.72
CA PRO A 359 -9.62 2.45 -12.45
C PRO A 359 -9.51 1.98 -10.99
N HIS A 360 -9.96 2.80 -10.03
CA HIS A 360 -9.99 2.42 -8.62
C HIS A 360 -11.01 1.31 -8.35
N PHE A 361 -12.20 1.40 -8.93
CA PHE A 361 -13.22 0.35 -8.84
C PHE A 361 -12.72 -0.98 -9.41
N GLU A 362 -12.11 -0.98 -10.60
CA GLU A 362 -11.48 -2.17 -11.16
C GLU A 362 -10.43 -2.77 -10.23
N GLN A 363 -9.62 -1.92 -9.56
CA GLN A 363 -8.63 -2.40 -8.58
C GLN A 363 -9.29 -3.02 -7.36
N VAL A 364 -10.34 -2.39 -6.82
CA VAL A 364 -11.13 -2.95 -5.71
C VAL A 364 -11.72 -4.30 -6.08
N CYS A 365 -12.26 -4.45 -7.30
CA CYS A 365 -12.76 -5.74 -7.80
C CYS A 365 -11.65 -6.81 -7.83
N ARG A 366 -10.44 -6.46 -8.28
CA ARG A 366 -9.28 -7.38 -8.29
C ARG A 366 -8.86 -7.78 -6.88
N ASP A 367 -8.74 -6.82 -5.96
CA ASP A 367 -8.31 -7.05 -4.59
C ASP A 367 -9.34 -7.90 -3.83
N TRP A 368 -10.63 -7.60 -3.99
CA TRP A 368 -11.71 -8.39 -3.44
C TRP A 368 -11.70 -9.83 -3.99
N THR A 369 -11.54 -9.99 -5.30
CA THR A 369 -11.46 -11.31 -5.95
C THR A 369 -10.28 -12.14 -5.43
N LEU A 370 -9.15 -11.50 -5.12
CA LEU A 370 -7.97 -12.20 -4.62
C LEU A 370 -8.09 -12.58 -3.15
N HIS A 371 -8.68 -11.74 -2.32
CA HIS A 371 -8.57 -11.85 -0.86
C HIS A 371 -9.87 -12.21 -0.15
N GLN A 372 -11.04 -11.91 -0.75
CA GLN A 372 -12.32 -11.95 -0.06
C GLN A 372 -13.39 -12.77 -0.80
N ALA A 373 -13.27 -12.92 -2.13
CA ALA A 373 -14.25 -13.67 -2.90
C ALA A 373 -14.38 -15.13 -2.41
N PRO A 374 -15.60 -15.63 -2.22
CA PRO A 374 -15.82 -17.04 -1.87
C PRO A 374 -15.22 -17.98 -2.93
N PRO A 375 -14.52 -19.06 -2.54
CA PRO A 375 -13.96 -20.03 -3.47
C PRO A 375 -14.99 -20.63 -4.42
N GLU A 376 -16.24 -20.77 -3.97
CA GLU A 376 -17.35 -21.31 -4.74
C GLU A 376 -17.71 -20.43 -5.93
N LEU A 377 -17.60 -19.11 -5.78
CA LEU A 377 -17.83 -18.11 -6.85
C LEU A 377 -16.79 -18.23 -7.94
N LEU A 378 -15.55 -18.54 -7.59
CA LEU A 378 -14.44 -18.65 -8.53
C LEU A 378 -14.22 -20.08 -9.05
N GLY A 379 -14.82 -21.09 -8.40
CA GLY A 379 -14.53 -22.50 -8.67
C GLY A 379 -13.16 -22.97 -8.13
N GLY A 380 -12.56 -22.23 -7.19
CA GLY A 380 -11.28 -22.54 -6.56
C GLY A 380 -10.60 -21.35 -5.92
N LEU A 381 -9.46 -21.58 -5.26
CA LEU A 381 -8.66 -20.52 -4.64
C LEU A 381 -7.75 -19.85 -5.68
N PRO A 382 -7.81 -18.53 -5.85
CA PRO A 382 -6.91 -17.83 -6.75
C PRO A 382 -5.50 -17.76 -6.17
N ALA A 383 -4.51 -18.14 -6.97
CA ALA A 383 -3.09 -17.90 -6.69
C ALA A 383 -2.67 -16.49 -7.11
N ARG A 384 -3.37 -15.94 -8.10
CA ARG A 384 -3.10 -14.63 -8.67
C ARG A 384 -4.37 -14.06 -9.29
N VAL A 385 -4.60 -12.77 -9.08
CA VAL A 385 -5.62 -11.98 -9.79
C VAL A 385 -4.94 -10.78 -10.45
N GLY A 386 -5.32 -10.45 -11.66
CA GLY A 386 -4.80 -9.31 -12.40
C GLY A 386 -5.74 -8.90 -13.54
N HIS A 387 -5.30 -7.97 -14.34
CA HIS A 387 -5.94 -7.60 -15.60
C HIS A 387 -5.13 -8.13 -16.78
N GLY A 388 -5.64 -7.99 -17.99
CA GLY A 388 -4.85 -8.30 -19.17
C GLY A 388 -5.59 -8.07 -20.48
N VAL A 389 -4.89 -8.36 -21.57
CA VAL A 389 -5.46 -8.19 -22.91
C VAL A 389 -5.35 -9.50 -23.70
N VAL A 390 -6.50 -10.00 -24.12
CA VAL A 390 -6.64 -11.18 -24.99
C VAL A 390 -6.65 -10.74 -26.44
N ASN A 391 -5.74 -11.29 -27.25
CA ASN A 391 -5.66 -10.96 -28.67
C ASN A 391 -6.69 -11.76 -29.49
N ASP A 392 -7.47 -11.08 -30.31
CA ASP A 392 -8.22 -11.68 -31.40
C ASP A 392 -7.43 -11.50 -32.72
N ALA A 393 -6.73 -12.57 -33.12
CA ALA A 393 -5.92 -12.55 -34.31
C ALA A 393 -6.77 -12.43 -35.61
N ALA A 394 -8.01 -12.93 -35.59
CA ALA A 394 -8.90 -12.89 -36.74
C ALA A 394 -9.38 -11.46 -37.01
N ARG A 395 -9.73 -10.75 -35.96
CA ARG A 395 -10.17 -9.35 -36.05
C ARG A 395 -9.06 -8.32 -35.92
N ARG A 396 -7.82 -8.74 -35.62
CA ARG A 396 -6.65 -7.88 -35.36
C ARG A 396 -6.89 -6.86 -34.25
N THR A 397 -7.63 -7.23 -33.21
CA THR A 397 -7.98 -6.40 -32.07
C THR A 397 -7.59 -7.07 -30.76
N GLY A 398 -7.57 -6.30 -29.67
CA GLY A 398 -7.37 -6.79 -28.31
C GLY A 398 -8.59 -6.55 -27.46
N HIS A 399 -8.98 -7.54 -26.66
CA HIS A 399 -10.04 -7.43 -25.68
C HIS A 399 -9.43 -7.28 -24.29
N GLU A 400 -9.73 -6.16 -23.63
CA GLU A 400 -9.34 -5.95 -22.23
C GLU A 400 -10.20 -6.80 -21.31
N VAL A 401 -9.57 -7.35 -20.29
CA VAL A 401 -10.15 -8.10 -19.18
C VAL A 401 -9.78 -7.39 -17.90
N ASP A 402 -10.75 -6.86 -17.19
CA ASP A 402 -10.51 -6.03 -16.00
C ASP A 402 -10.10 -6.89 -14.80
N VAL A 403 -10.63 -8.11 -14.69
CA VAL A 403 -10.35 -9.07 -13.62
C VAL A 403 -10.11 -10.45 -14.24
N ALA A 404 -8.93 -11.04 -13.99
CA ALA A 404 -8.62 -12.41 -14.38
C ALA A 404 -8.02 -13.16 -13.19
N ALA A 405 -8.71 -14.20 -12.70
CA ALA A 405 -8.29 -15.02 -11.58
C ALA A 405 -7.67 -16.33 -12.08
N VAL A 406 -6.44 -16.60 -11.66
CA VAL A 406 -5.67 -17.80 -12.03
C VAL A 406 -5.41 -18.61 -10.78
N GLY A 407 -5.72 -19.89 -10.82
CA GLY A 407 -5.47 -20.83 -9.73
C GLY A 407 -4.05 -21.40 -9.75
N ILE A 408 -3.76 -22.26 -8.79
CA ILE A 408 -2.49 -22.99 -8.71
C ILE A 408 -2.48 -24.07 -9.79
N ALA A 409 -1.39 -24.17 -10.54
CA ALA A 409 -1.21 -25.25 -11.52
C ALA A 409 -0.99 -26.60 -10.79
N ASP A 410 -1.88 -27.56 -11.10
CA ASP A 410 -1.71 -28.95 -10.73
C ASP A 410 -1.54 -29.76 -12.03
N GLY A 411 -0.35 -29.65 -12.64
CA GLY A 411 -0.06 -30.25 -13.94
C GLY A 411 0.49 -29.25 -14.98
N ALA A 412 0.19 -29.49 -16.27
CA ALA A 412 0.81 -28.74 -17.38
C ALA A 412 0.30 -27.31 -17.54
N LYS A 413 -0.95 -27.02 -17.17
CA LYS A 413 -1.57 -25.70 -17.34
C LYS A 413 -2.23 -25.22 -16.04
N ALA A 414 -2.04 -23.94 -15.72
CA ALA A 414 -2.77 -23.33 -14.61
C ALA A 414 -4.26 -23.13 -15.00
N PRO A 415 -5.21 -23.39 -14.11
CA PRO A 415 -6.61 -23.12 -14.37
C PRO A 415 -6.86 -21.60 -14.39
N LEU A 416 -7.55 -21.12 -15.41
CA LEU A 416 -8.16 -19.80 -15.42
C LEU A 416 -9.50 -19.93 -14.70
N LEU A 417 -9.54 -19.55 -13.43
CA LEU A 417 -10.72 -19.70 -12.58
C LEU A 417 -11.86 -18.79 -13.02
N ALA A 418 -11.56 -17.51 -13.27
CA ALA A 418 -12.56 -16.54 -13.67
C ALA A 418 -11.98 -15.45 -14.57
N ILE A 419 -12.82 -14.90 -15.45
CA ILE A 419 -12.62 -13.63 -16.12
C ILE A 419 -13.80 -12.73 -15.84
N GLY A 420 -13.54 -11.41 -15.65
CA GLY A 420 -14.58 -10.46 -15.32
C GLY A 420 -14.38 -9.10 -15.96
N GLU A 421 -15.49 -8.39 -16.12
CA GLU A 421 -15.56 -6.99 -16.54
C GLU A 421 -16.12 -6.15 -15.40
N ALA A 422 -15.51 -4.97 -15.14
CA ALA A 422 -15.89 -4.07 -14.06
C ALA A 422 -16.35 -2.72 -14.63
N LYS A 423 -17.56 -2.28 -14.26
CA LYS A 423 -18.15 -1.00 -14.71
C LYS A 423 -18.69 -0.21 -13.52
N TRP A 424 -18.11 0.98 -13.32
CA TRP A 424 -18.49 1.85 -12.19
C TRP A 424 -19.85 2.52 -12.38
N ASN A 425 -20.05 3.19 -13.52
CA ASN A 425 -21.24 4.02 -13.76
C ASN A 425 -22.26 3.42 -14.72
N ASP A 426 -21.96 2.29 -15.32
CA ASP A 426 -22.82 1.68 -16.33
C ASP A 426 -23.63 0.53 -15.70
N THR A 427 -24.95 0.52 -15.91
CA THR A 427 -25.78 -0.66 -15.67
C THR A 427 -25.35 -1.75 -16.65
N MET A 428 -24.81 -2.86 -16.13
CA MET A 428 -24.32 -3.92 -16.99
C MET A 428 -25.49 -4.72 -17.58
N GLY A 429 -25.37 -5.07 -18.86
CA GLY A 429 -26.39 -5.83 -19.60
C GLY A 429 -25.78 -7.03 -20.33
N LEU A 430 -26.62 -7.74 -21.09
CA LEU A 430 -26.24 -8.95 -21.84
C LEU A 430 -25.02 -8.76 -22.75
N GLY A 431 -24.84 -7.57 -23.35
CA GLY A 431 -23.68 -7.30 -24.20
C GLY A 431 -22.33 -7.45 -23.49
N HIS A 432 -22.25 -7.15 -22.19
CA HIS A 432 -21.05 -7.37 -21.38
C HIS A 432 -20.79 -8.87 -21.16
N LEU A 433 -21.84 -9.64 -20.88
CA LEU A 433 -21.74 -11.09 -20.73
C LEU A 433 -21.33 -11.76 -22.04
N ASP A 434 -21.92 -11.36 -23.17
CA ASP A 434 -21.58 -11.91 -24.49
C ASP A 434 -20.12 -11.62 -24.85
N ARG A 435 -19.60 -10.43 -24.51
CA ARG A 435 -18.19 -10.10 -24.64
C ARG A 435 -17.32 -11.01 -23.79
N LEU A 436 -17.66 -11.27 -22.53
CA LEU A 436 -16.93 -12.20 -21.66
C LEU A 436 -16.94 -13.63 -22.21
N ARG A 437 -18.08 -14.09 -22.77
CA ARG A 437 -18.17 -15.41 -23.43
C ARG A 437 -17.26 -15.49 -24.65
N GLU A 438 -17.21 -14.44 -25.47
CA GLU A 438 -16.30 -14.35 -26.62
C GLU A 438 -14.83 -14.40 -26.17
N ILE A 439 -14.46 -13.64 -25.13
CA ILE A 439 -13.10 -13.64 -24.57
C ILE A 439 -12.75 -15.01 -24.02
N ARG A 440 -13.64 -15.69 -23.28
CA ARG A 440 -13.43 -17.07 -22.80
C ARG A 440 -13.14 -18.03 -23.95
N ALA A 441 -13.88 -17.93 -25.03
CA ALA A 441 -13.66 -18.77 -26.23
C ALA A 441 -12.30 -18.48 -26.90
N LEU A 442 -11.88 -17.22 -26.97
CA LEU A 442 -10.57 -16.84 -27.50
C LEU A 442 -9.42 -17.40 -26.63
N VAL A 443 -9.55 -17.34 -25.30
CA VAL A 443 -8.53 -17.90 -24.39
C VAL A 443 -8.49 -19.42 -24.47
N ALA A 444 -9.64 -20.09 -24.63
CA ALA A 444 -9.74 -21.54 -24.79
C ALA A 444 -9.01 -22.07 -26.02
N ASN A 445 -8.98 -21.29 -27.11
CA ASN A 445 -8.22 -21.63 -28.32
C ASN A 445 -6.70 -21.53 -28.12
N GLY A 446 -6.25 -20.91 -27.00
CA GLY A 446 -4.84 -20.82 -26.64
C GLY A 446 -4.34 -22.05 -25.87
N SER A 447 -3.02 -22.08 -25.64
CA SER A 447 -2.38 -23.19 -24.91
C SER A 447 -1.96 -22.82 -23.48
N ARG A 448 -2.17 -21.57 -23.05
CA ARG A 448 -1.59 -21.03 -21.81
C ARG A 448 -2.32 -21.48 -20.55
N TYR A 449 -3.65 -21.51 -20.58
CA TYR A 449 -4.50 -21.81 -19.44
C TYR A 449 -5.43 -22.98 -19.71
N ASP A 450 -5.85 -23.66 -18.63
CA ASP A 450 -7.03 -24.51 -18.65
C ASP A 450 -8.27 -23.66 -18.41
N THR A 451 -9.20 -23.67 -19.36
CA THR A 451 -10.43 -22.85 -19.33
C THR A 451 -11.69 -23.67 -19.16
N THR A 452 -11.57 -24.96 -18.84
CA THR A 452 -12.70 -25.91 -18.79
C THR A 452 -13.81 -25.43 -17.87
N ASN A 453 -13.46 -24.84 -16.71
CA ASN A 453 -14.41 -24.41 -15.67
C ASN A 453 -14.32 -22.89 -15.41
N THR A 454 -13.87 -22.09 -16.40
CA THR A 454 -13.71 -20.65 -16.21
C THR A 454 -15.05 -19.96 -15.98
N ARG A 455 -15.20 -19.28 -14.85
CA ARG A 455 -16.37 -18.47 -14.48
C ARG A 455 -16.33 -17.10 -15.18
N LEU A 456 -17.53 -16.55 -15.42
CA LEU A 456 -17.72 -15.21 -15.99
C LEU A 456 -18.34 -14.31 -14.91
N ILE A 457 -17.68 -13.21 -14.58
CA ILE A 457 -18.12 -12.34 -13.48
C ILE A 457 -18.34 -10.92 -13.99
N CYS A 458 -19.52 -10.37 -13.74
CA CYS A 458 -19.83 -8.97 -13.99
C CYS A 458 -19.80 -8.20 -12.68
N TYR A 459 -18.90 -7.22 -12.58
CA TYR A 459 -18.78 -6.33 -11.40
C TYR A 459 -19.42 -4.98 -11.75
N SER A 460 -20.43 -4.55 -11.00
CA SER A 460 -21.11 -3.29 -11.30
C SER A 460 -21.26 -2.39 -10.08
N GLY A 461 -20.87 -1.12 -10.25
CA GLY A 461 -21.20 -0.04 -9.32
C GLY A 461 -22.58 0.57 -9.51
N ALA A 462 -23.27 0.26 -10.63
CA ALA A 462 -24.57 0.83 -10.98
C ALA A 462 -25.69 -0.22 -11.16
N GLY A 463 -25.40 -1.49 -10.83
CA GLY A 463 -26.36 -2.59 -10.91
C GLY A 463 -26.42 -3.25 -12.28
N PHE A 464 -27.40 -4.12 -12.45
CA PHE A 464 -27.55 -5.03 -13.59
C PHE A 464 -28.90 -4.85 -14.27
N SER A 465 -28.96 -5.13 -15.55
CA SER A 465 -30.23 -5.17 -16.26
C SER A 465 -30.99 -6.46 -15.96
N PRO A 466 -32.32 -6.45 -16.00
CA PRO A 466 -33.13 -7.67 -15.75
C PRO A 466 -32.76 -8.84 -16.69
N GLY A 467 -32.36 -8.55 -17.93
CA GLY A 467 -31.92 -9.59 -18.85
C GLY A 467 -30.62 -10.26 -18.45
N LEU A 468 -29.67 -9.51 -17.86
CA LEU A 468 -28.42 -10.06 -17.35
C LEU A 468 -28.65 -10.87 -16.05
N GLU A 469 -29.53 -10.39 -15.18
CA GLU A 469 -29.92 -11.13 -13.95
C GLU A 469 -30.52 -12.49 -14.28
N LEU A 470 -31.49 -12.53 -15.22
CA LEU A 470 -32.08 -13.80 -15.71
C LEU A 470 -31.03 -14.73 -16.36
N ALA A 471 -30.07 -14.17 -17.09
CA ALA A 471 -29.01 -14.97 -17.70
C ALA A 471 -28.06 -15.57 -16.64
N ALA A 472 -27.79 -14.84 -15.58
CA ALA A 472 -26.97 -15.34 -14.45
C ALA A 472 -27.70 -16.40 -13.62
N GLU A 473 -29.02 -16.27 -13.43
CA GLU A 473 -29.83 -17.30 -12.78
C GLU A 473 -29.87 -18.61 -13.58
N ALA A 474 -29.84 -18.51 -14.90
CA ALA A 474 -29.92 -19.66 -15.81
C ALA A 474 -28.56 -20.33 -16.09
N ASP A 475 -27.44 -19.70 -15.82
CA ASP A 475 -26.09 -20.16 -16.15
C ASP A 475 -25.19 -20.13 -14.90
N ALA A 476 -24.93 -21.30 -14.31
CA ALA A 476 -24.12 -21.43 -13.11
C ALA A 476 -22.67 -20.96 -13.25
N ASP A 477 -22.18 -20.73 -14.48
CA ASP A 477 -20.87 -20.18 -14.73
C ASP A 477 -20.85 -18.65 -14.69
N VAL A 478 -22.01 -17.99 -14.58
CA VAL A 478 -22.14 -16.53 -14.58
C VAL A 478 -22.44 -16.04 -13.16
N SER A 479 -21.69 -15.06 -12.71
CA SER A 479 -21.91 -14.42 -11.41
C SER A 479 -21.97 -12.90 -11.54
N LEU A 480 -22.81 -12.28 -10.73
CA LEU A 480 -22.96 -10.84 -10.65
C LEU A 480 -22.46 -10.39 -9.29
N VAL A 481 -21.62 -9.37 -9.26
CA VAL A 481 -21.05 -8.81 -8.03
C VAL A 481 -21.33 -7.32 -8.00
N ASP A 482 -22.13 -6.88 -7.06
CA ASP A 482 -22.48 -5.48 -6.84
C ASP A 482 -21.65 -4.83 -5.73
N LEU A 483 -21.90 -3.56 -5.45
CA LEU A 483 -21.20 -2.83 -4.38
C LEU A 483 -21.51 -3.40 -2.99
N ALA A 484 -22.72 -3.90 -2.76
CA ALA A 484 -23.08 -4.45 -1.45
C ALA A 484 -22.24 -5.70 -1.14
N GLN A 485 -22.02 -6.55 -2.14
CA GLN A 485 -21.17 -7.74 -2.02
C GLN A 485 -19.68 -7.38 -1.86
N LEU A 486 -19.18 -6.31 -2.51
CA LEU A 486 -17.80 -5.86 -2.33
C LEU A 486 -17.53 -5.31 -0.91
N TYR A 487 -18.57 -4.86 -0.21
CA TYR A 487 -18.48 -4.26 1.13
C TYR A 487 -19.11 -5.14 2.24
N SER A 488 -19.50 -6.38 1.92
CA SER A 488 -20.07 -7.34 2.89
C SER A 488 -19.01 -8.14 3.65
#